data_73c4bb134103ac3ed5afa8520f527e88
#
_entry.id   73c4bb134103ac3ed5afa8520f527e88
#
_cell.length_a   1.000
_cell.length_b   1.000
_cell.length_c   1.000
_cell.angle_alpha   90.00
_cell.angle_beta   90.00
_cell.angle_gamma   90.00
#
_symmetry.space_group_name_H-M   'P 1'
#
loop_
_entity.id
_entity.type
_entity.pdbx_description
1 polymer ?
#
loop_
_entity_poly.entity_id
_entity_poly.type
_entity_poly.pdbx_seq_one_letter_code
_entity_poly.pdbx_strand_id
1 'polypeptide(L)'
;MSLSPLLTRSASERFYHPELDVLRFCAFFLIFLHHSMPHDPAFYTNMGVASWLASALAALGAAGAMGVQLFFLLSSYLVTEILLRERSLRGAIDLRAFYIRRILRIWPLYFGFLALAWAMQWFVPGQHIGWRAGLAFAFFAGNWWIVFVGFPSSVIFHLWFVSLQEQFYLFWPATMRKLSAQGLLTVAAGLLAVATLVRWYLASQHTWESRIWCNTFVHLDAIAFGIVLAVLLGGQAPRLTALHRAALLIGGLTCMVLATSYFRIKFDPLTTSRVLLGYPVAALGAVAIFLATIRPAATLNRNPFVYLGRISFGLYVFHILGLMISDYAVQHQDSSLGRYLFRNAVGFAITIAFAAVSYRWLESPFLTLKQRFSHVLSRPGG
;
A
#
# COMPACT_ATOMS: atom_id res chain seq x y z
N MET A 1 -2.79 13.20 33.28
CA MET A 1 -3.34 14.01 32.16
C MET A 1 -4.54 13.27 31.59
N SER A 2 -5.75 13.75 31.78
CA SER A 2 -6.99 13.10 31.35
C SER A 2 -7.09 13.16 29.83
N LEU A 3 -7.19 12.00 29.16
CA LEU A 3 -7.39 11.85 27.71
C LEU A 3 -8.85 12.15 27.28
N SER A 4 -9.64 12.71 28.18
CA SER A 4 -11.05 13.02 27.99
C SER A 4 -11.40 13.94 26.81
N PRO A 5 -10.57 14.94 26.41
CA PRO A 5 -10.85 15.78 25.23
C PRO A 5 -10.71 15.08 23.89
N LEU A 6 -10.04 13.91 23.83
CA LEU A 6 -9.79 13.19 22.58
C LEU A 6 -11.00 12.40 22.07
N LEU A 7 -12.10 12.35 22.85
CA LEU A 7 -13.28 11.54 22.54
C LEU A 7 -14.49 12.33 22.07
N THR A 8 -14.46 13.66 22.05
CA THR A 8 -15.53 14.50 21.48
C THR A 8 -15.38 14.59 19.97
N ARG A 9 -15.58 13.46 19.29
CA ARG A 9 -15.70 13.43 17.82
C ARG A 9 -17.08 13.95 17.46
N SER A 10 -17.17 14.93 16.57
CA SER A 10 -18.45 15.35 16.00
C SER A 10 -19.13 14.13 15.36
N ALA A 11 -20.24 13.71 15.95
CA ALA A 11 -20.94 12.47 15.56
C ALA A 11 -21.67 12.57 14.21
N SER A 12 -21.83 13.80 13.65
CA SER A 12 -22.65 14.08 12.49
C SER A 12 -21.88 14.31 11.19
N GLU A 13 -20.55 14.35 11.21
CA GLU A 13 -19.78 14.72 10.02
C GLU A 13 -19.34 13.50 9.20
N ARG A 14 -19.48 13.63 7.87
CA ARG A 14 -18.86 12.75 6.90
C ARG A 14 -17.36 12.69 7.14
N PHE A 15 -16.80 11.49 7.29
CA PHE A 15 -15.35 11.30 7.30
C PHE A 15 -14.88 11.08 5.87
N TYR A 16 -14.50 12.15 5.20
CA TYR A 16 -13.92 12.09 3.87
C TYR A 16 -12.79 13.10 3.70
N HIS A 17 -11.64 12.61 3.34
CA HIS A 17 -10.41 13.35 3.08
C HIS A 17 -9.95 13.04 1.65
N PRO A 18 -10.30 13.89 0.65
CA PRO A 18 -9.93 13.67 -0.76
C PRO A 18 -8.41 13.63 -0.97
N GLU A 19 -7.64 14.34 -0.14
CA GLU A 19 -6.18 14.30 -0.14
C GLU A 19 -5.61 12.89 0.18
N LEU A 20 -6.33 12.07 0.96
CA LEU A 20 -5.92 10.69 1.21
C LEU A 20 -6.18 9.78 -0.01
N ASP A 21 -7.15 10.11 -0.86
CA ASP A 21 -7.28 9.44 -2.16
C ASP A 21 -6.09 9.83 -3.07
N VAL A 22 -5.70 11.12 -3.12
CA VAL A 22 -4.48 11.54 -3.84
C VAL A 22 -3.25 10.79 -3.30
N LEU A 23 -3.10 10.69 -1.98
CA LEU A 23 -1.97 9.98 -1.37
C LEU A 23 -1.96 8.47 -1.72
N ARG A 24 -3.13 7.84 -1.84
CA ARG A 24 -3.22 6.46 -2.35
C ARG A 24 -2.74 6.33 -3.79
N PHE A 25 -3.09 7.30 -4.63
CA PHE A 25 -2.57 7.33 -6.00
C PHE A 25 -1.06 7.49 -6.01
N CYS A 26 -0.50 8.43 -5.21
CA CYS A 26 0.94 8.60 -5.10
C CYS A 26 1.65 7.32 -4.60
N ALA A 27 1.07 6.64 -3.60
CA ALA A 27 1.61 5.37 -3.10
C ALA A 27 1.59 4.28 -4.18
N PHE A 28 0.52 4.18 -4.96
CA PHE A 28 0.46 3.30 -6.12
C PHE A 28 1.50 3.68 -7.18
N PHE A 29 1.61 4.97 -7.51
CA PHE A 29 2.54 5.43 -8.53
C PHE A 29 4.00 5.14 -8.16
N LEU A 30 4.38 5.25 -6.89
CA LEU A 30 5.68 4.81 -6.39
C LEU A 30 5.89 3.30 -6.64
N ILE A 31 4.90 2.47 -6.36
CA ILE A 31 4.97 1.01 -6.63
C ILE A 31 5.07 0.74 -8.13
N PHE A 32 4.34 1.48 -8.95
CA PHE A 32 4.45 1.39 -10.41
C PHE A 32 5.88 1.71 -10.87
N LEU A 33 6.48 2.79 -10.38
CA LEU A 33 7.87 3.14 -10.67
C LEU A 33 8.83 2.03 -10.23
N HIS A 34 8.61 1.43 -9.05
CA HIS A 34 9.42 0.31 -8.56
C HIS A 34 9.43 -0.88 -9.52
N HIS A 35 8.28 -1.23 -10.09
CA HIS A 35 8.19 -2.38 -11.00
C HIS A 35 8.54 -2.05 -12.45
N SER A 36 8.50 -0.77 -12.82
CA SER A 36 8.80 -0.32 -14.19
C SER A 36 10.22 0.19 -14.37
N MET A 37 10.93 0.58 -13.31
CA MET A 37 12.26 1.19 -13.37
C MET A 37 13.33 0.23 -12.83
N PRO A 38 14.36 -0.11 -13.62
CA PRO A 38 15.54 -0.85 -13.14
C PRO A 38 16.26 -0.12 -12.01
N HIS A 39 16.76 -0.91 -11.05
CA HIS A 39 17.41 -0.38 -9.85
C HIS A 39 18.95 -0.35 -9.98
N ASP A 40 19.48 -0.75 -11.14
CA ASP A 40 20.91 -0.68 -11.46
C ASP A 40 21.19 0.56 -12.32
N PRO A 41 22.04 1.49 -11.87
CA PRO A 41 22.47 2.63 -12.68
C PRO A 41 23.09 2.24 -14.02
N ALA A 42 23.75 1.06 -14.12
CA ALA A 42 24.37 0.59 -15.35
C ALA A 42 23.35 0.45 -16.50
N PHE A 43 22.11 0.11 -16.20
CA PHE A 43 21.05 0.07 -17.21
C PHE A 43 20.88 1.40 -17.96
N TYR A 44 20.88 2.51 -17.21
CA TYR A 44 20.69 3.85 -17.78
C TYR A 44 21.96 4.39 -18.42
N THR A 45 23.13 4.15 -17.83
CA THR A 45 24.40 4.60 -18.43
C THR A 45 24.68 3.92 -19.77
N ASN A 46 24.25 2.65 -19.93
CA ASN A 46 24.33 1.93 -21.22
C ASN A 46 23.42 2.56 -22.31
N MET A 47 22.44 3.36 -21.93
CA MET A 47 21.58 4.16 -22.82
C MET A 47 22.11 5.59 -23.04
N GLY A 48 23.32 5.90 -22.58
CA GLY A 48 23.94 7.23 -22.72
C GLY A 48 23.49 8.25 -21.67
N VAL A 49 22.80 7.83 -20.57
CA VAL A 49 22.40 8.73 -19.49
C VAL A 49 23.61 9.04 -18.61
N ALA A 50 23.80 10.32 -18.25
CA ALA A 50 24.86 10.75 -17.35
C ALA A 50 24.80 10.01 -15.99
N SER A 51 25.96 9.63 -15.44
CA SER A 51 26.05 8.74 -14.28
C SER A 51 25.28 9.24 -13.03
N TRP A 52 25.29 10.55 -12.78
CA TRP A 52 24.54 11.14 -11.67
C TRP A 52 23.03 10.99 -11.85
N LEU A 53 22.51 11.18 -13.07
CA LEU A 53 21.10 11.02 -13.39
C LEU A 53 20.71 9.54 -13.39
N ALA A 54 21.56 8.65 -13.92
CA ALA A 54 21.39 7.21 -13.86
C ALA A 54 21.23 6.71 -12.41
N SER A 55 22.10 7.20 -11.51
CA SER A 55 22.02 6.88 -10.08
C SER A 55 20.74 7.41 -9.43
N ALA A 56 20.31 8.62 -9.81
CA ALA A 56 19.06 9.20 -9.29
C ALA A 56 17.82 8.42 -9.77
N LEU A 57 17.77 8.00 -11.04
CA LEU A 57 16.68 7.20 -11.60
C LEU A 57 16.61 5.81 -10.93
N ALA A 58 17.74 5.14 -10.75
CA ALA A 58 17.81 3.86 -10.06
C ALA A 58 17.36 3.97 -8.60
N ALA A 59 17.80 5.03 -7.89
CA ALA A 59 17.37 5.30 -6.52
C ALA A 59 15.86 5.59 -6.43
N LEU A 60 15.29 6.33 -7.39
CA LEU A 60 13.85 6.58 -7.46
C LEU A 60 13.06 5.28 -7.66
N GLY A 61 13.49 4.44 -8.59
CA GLY A 61 12.88 3.11 -8.80
C GLY A 61 12.93 2.24 -7.54
N ALA A 62 14.09 2.21 -6.88
CA ALA A 62 14.26 1.48 -5.63
C ALA A 62 13.36 2.04 -4.51
N ALA A 63 13.32 3.36 -4.32
CA ALA A 63 12.50 4.03 -3.31
C ALA A 63 11.00 3.83 -3.56
N GLY A 64 10.60 3.57 -4.80
CA GLY A 64 9.21 3.27 -5.17
C GLY A 64 8.61 2.09 -4.41
N ALA A 65 9.43 1.09 -4.00
CA ALA A 65 8.98 0.00 -3.14
C ALA A 65 8.35 0.49 -1.83
N MET A 66 8.76 1.66 -1.34
CA MET A 66 8.24 2.22 -0.08
C MET A 66 6.79 2.71 -0.19
N GLY A 67 6.21 2.77 -1.39
CA GLY A 67 4.76 2.96 -1.57
C GLY A 67 3.92 1.96 -0.78
N VAL A 68 4.45 0.75 -0.55
CA VAL A 68 3.83 -0.28 0.31
C VAL A 68 3.65 0.21 1.75
N GLN A 69 4.65 0.90 2.31
CA GLN A 69 4.56 1.45 3.68
C GLN A 69 3.45 2.51 3.80
N LEU A 70 3.31 3.36 2.77
CA LEU A 70 2.21 4.33 2.71
C LEU A 70 0.84 3.64 2.68
N PHE A 71 0.69 2.57 1.89
CA PHE A 71 -0.56 1.84 1.85
C PHE A 71 -0.91 1.16 3.18
N PHE A 72 0.06 0.53 3.86
CA PHE A 72 -0.19 -0.07 5.17
C PHE A 72 -0.60 0.97 6.21
N LEU A 73 0.11 2.10 6.26
CA LEU A 73 -0.21 3.20 7.15
C LEU A 73 -1.60 3.79 6.85
N LEU A 74 -1.90 4.08 5.57
CA LEU A 74 -3.21 4.59 5.16
C LEU A 74 -4.35 3.64 5.48
N SER A 75 -4.15 2.35 5.26
CA SER A 75 -5.16 1.32 5.50
C SER A 75 -5.45 1.17 6.98
N SER A 76 -4.42 1.09 7.81
CA SER A 76 -4.57 0.95 9.26
C SER A 76 -5.16 2.23 9.88
N TYR A 77 -4.72 3.42 9.45
CA TYR A 77 -5.29 4.69 9.87
C TYR A 77 -6.79 4.77 9.56
N LEU A 78 -7.17 4.56 8.30
CA LEU A 78 -8.56 4.72 7.86
C LEU A 78 -9.50 3.69 8.48
N VAL A 79 -9.05 2.44 8.59
CA VAL A 79 -9.86 1.40 9.24
C VAL A 79 -10.06 1.71 10.70
N THR A 80 -8.99 2.05 11.41
CA THR A 80 -9.04 2.39 12.83
C THR A 80 -9.95 3.60 13.06
N GLU A 81 -9.78 4.66 12.26
CA GLU A 81 -10.59 5.88 12.38
C GLU A 81 -12.08 5.61 12.12
N ILE A 82 -12.43 4.87 11.06
CA ILE A 82 -13.83 4.53 10.76
C ILE A 82 -14.45 3.70 11.89
N LEU A 83 -13.73 2.73 12.43
CA LEU A 83 -14.23 1.89 13.52
C LEU A 83 -14.36 2.64 14.85
N LEU A 84 -13.43 3.57 15.14
CA LEU A 84 -13.55 4.44 16.31
C LEU A 84 -14.78 5.35 16.20
N ARG A 85 -15.08 5.90 15.01
CA ARG A 85 -16.30 6.69 14.76
C ARG A 85 -17.55 5.83 14.85
N GLU A 86 -17.57 4.65 14.28
CA GLU A 86 -18.68 3.72 14.38
C GLU A 86 -19.01 3.40 15.85
N ARG A 87 -17.96 3.12 16.65
CA ARG A 87 -18.12 2.90 18.10
C ARG A 87 -18.64 4.13 18.84
N SER A 88 -18.17 5.32 18.48
CA SER A 88 -18.66 6.58 19.08
C SER A 88 -20.12 6.87 18.77
N LEU A 89 -20.58 6.54 17.54
CA LEU A 89 -21.95 6.79 17.09
C LEU A 89 -22.94 5.75 17.60
N ARG A 90 -22.53 4.47 17.70
CA ARG A 90 -23.43 3.35 17.97
C ARG A 90 -23.17 2.64 19.30
N GLY A 91 -22.18 3.06 20.04
CA GLY A 91 -21.73 2.38 21.28
C GLY A 91 -20.94 1.08 21.03
N ALA A 92 -21.00 0.51 19.82
CA ALA A 92 -20.35 -0.75 19.48
C ALA A 92 -19.88 -0.78 18.02
N ILE A 93 -18.93 -1.68 17.71
CA ILE A 93 -18.47 -1.99 16.35
C ILE A 93 -19.28 -3.17 15.81
N ASP A 94 -19.91 -3.01 14.65
CA ASP A 94 -20.60 -4.06 13.93
C ASP A 94 -19.60 -4.83 13.04
N LEU A 95 -19.09 -5.93 13.59
CA LEU A 95 -18.11 -6.79 12.88
C LEU A 95 -18.68 -7.36 11.59
N ARG A 96 -19.97 -7.77 11.59
CA ARG A 96 -20.61 -8.33 10.39
C ARG A 96 -20.66 -7.30 9.27
N ALA A 97 -21.15 -6.10 9.57
CA ALA A 97 -21.19 -5.01 8.59
C ALA A 97 -19.78 -4.65 8.12
N PHE A 98 -18.77 -4.64 9.01
CA PHE A 98 -17.39 -4.37 8.63
C PHE A 98 -16.87 -5.41 7.61
N TYR A 99 -17.00 -6.71 7.90
CA TYR A 99 -16.51 -7.74 6.98
C TYR A 99 -17.23 -7.72 5.64
N ILE A 100 -18.57 -7.56 5.64
CA ILE A 100 -19.33 -7.41 4.38
C ILE A 100 -18.79 -6.22 3.56
N ARG A 101 -18.55 -5.07 4.18
CA ARG A 101 -17.99 -3.90 3.50
C ARG A 101 -16.60 -4.17 2.88
N ARG A 102 -15.77 -5.00 3.51
CA ARG A 102 -14.44 -5.36 3.00
C ARG A 102 -14.53 -6.37 1.88
N ILE A 103 -15.29 -7.41 2.05
CA ILE A 103 -15.58 -8.42 1.01
C ILE A 103 -16.07 -7.73 -0.26
N LEU A 104 -17.11 -6.91 -0.17
CA LEU A 104 -17.68 -6.20 -1.33
C LEU A 104 -16.71 -5.20 -1.98
N ARG A 105 -15.69 -4.74 -1.27
CA ARG A 105 -14.70 -3.81 -1.81
C ARG A 105 -13.51 -4.49 -2.49
N ILE A 106 -13.05 -5.64 -1.98
CA ILE A 106 -11.75 -6.22 -2.34
C ILE A 106 -11.95 -7.52 -3.15
N TRP A 107 -12.80 -8.41 -2.69
CA TRP A 107 -12.91 -9.75 -3.25
C TRP A 107 -13.38 -9.81 -4.71
N PRO A 108 -14.34 -8.99 -5.19
CA PRO A 108 -14.77 -9.09 -6.58
C PRO A 108 -13.61 -8.90 -7.57
N LEU A 109 -12.83 -7.84 -7.41
CA LEU A 109 -11.67 -7.60 -8.27
C LEU A 109 -10.53 -8.58 -7.99
N TYR A 110 -10.25 -8.88 -6.73
CA TYR A 110 -9.17 -9.81 -6.36
C TYR A 110 -9.37 -11.19 -6.99
N PHE A 111 -10.54 -11.80 -6.79
CA PHE A 111 -10.83 -13.11 -7.36
C PHE A 111 -11.04 -13.06 -8.87
N GLY A 112 -11.59 -11.98 -9.41
CA GLY A 112 -11.65 -11.76 -10.85
C GLY A 112 -10.27 -11.75 -11.50
N PHE A 113 -9.29 -11.09 -10.86
CA PHE A 113 -7.92 -11.07 -11.35
C PHE A 113 -7.22 -12.42 -11.17
N LEU A 114 -7.44 -13.13 -10.05
CA LEU A 114 -6.93 -14.50 -9.90
C LEU A 114 -7.45 -15.44 -10.97
N ALA A 115 -8.74 -15.37 -11.31
CA ALA A 115 -9.34 -16.16 -12.37
C ALA A 115 -8.74 -15.80 -13.74
N LEU A 116 -8.56 -14.50 -14.03
CA LEU A 116 -7.89 -14.04 -15.23
C LEU A 116 -6.46 -14.59 -15.32
N ALA A 117 -5.67 -14.45 -14.25
CA ALA A 117 -4.30 -14.94 -14.22
C ALA A 117 -4.22 -16.47 -14.35
N TRP A 118 -5.20 -17.18 -13.76
CA TRP A 118 -5.32 -18.63 -13.98
C TRP A 118 -5.61 -18.97 -15.44
N ALA A 119 -6.49 -18.24 -16.10
CA ALA A 119 -6.76 -18.43 -17.53
C ALA A 119 -5.54 -18.11 -18.41
N MET A 120 -4.77 -17.08 -18.05
CA MET A 120 -3.57 -16.65 -18.81
C MET A 120 -2.50 -17.74 -18.91
N GLN A 121 -2.37 -18.66 -17.96
CA GLN A 121 -1.36 -19.71 -18.02
C GLN A 121 -1.51 -20.65 -19.25
N TRP A 122 -2.71 -20.69 -19.85
CA TRP A 122 -3.00 -21.51 -21.05
C TRP A 122 -2.62 -20.81 -22.35
N PHE A 123 -2.49 -19.48 -22.35
CA PHE A 123 -2.30 -18.68 -23.55
C PHE A 123 -1.04 -17.82 -23.54
N VAL A 124 -0.46 -17.56 -22.37
CA VAL A 124 0.69 -16.65 -22.22
C VAL A 124 1.90 -17.44 -21.76
N PRO A 125 2.94 -17.56 -22.63
CA PRO A 125 4.17 -18.25 -22.25
C PRO A 125 4.82 -17.67 -20.99
N GLY A 126 5.37 -18.52 -20.13
CA GLY A 126 6.03 -18.12 -18.89
C GLY A 126 5.08 -17.81 -17.72
N GLN A 127 3.75 -17.78 -17.94
CA GLN A 127 2.77 -17.68 -16.87
C GLN A 127 2.42 -19.07 -16.35
N HIS A 128 2.74 -19.33 -15.08
CA HIS A 128 2.41 -20.60 -14.42
C HIS A 128 1.99 -20.37 -12.97
N ILE A 129 0.80 -20.86 -12.63
CA ILE A 129 0.29 -20.87 -11.26
C ILE A 129 0.11 -22.34 -10.85
N GLY A 130 1.06 -22.86 -10.07
CA GLY A 130 0.88 -24.17 -9.46
C GLY A 130 -0.35 -24.17 -8.55
N TRP A 131 -1.11 -25.29 -8.50
CA TRP A 131 -2.35 -25.35 -7.72
C TRP A 131 -2.18 -24.97 -6.24
N ARG A 132 -1.04 -25.32 -5.62
CA ARG A 132 -0.72 -24.94 -4.23
C ARG A 132 -0.54 -23.42 -4.06
N ALA A 133 0.18 -22.77 -5.00
CA ALA A 133 0.30 -21.32 -5.03
C ALA A 133 -1.09 -20.68 -5.23
N GLY A 134 -1.88 -21.19 -6.18
CA GLY A 134 -3.25 -20.72 -6.43
C GLY A 134 -4.11 -20.76 -5.17
N LEU A 135 -4.08 -21.87 -4.40
CA LEU A 135 -4.77 -21.96 -3.12
C LEU A 135 -4.24 -20.97 -2.09
N ALA A 136 -2.90 -20.82 -1.96
CA ALA A 136 -2.33 -19.87 -1.01
C ALA A 136 -2.82 -18.44 -1.30
N PHE A 137 -2.84 -18.02 -2.56
CA PHE A 137 -3.38 -16.71 -2.94
C PHE A 137 -4.90 -16.64 -2.73
N ALA A 138 -5.66 -17.67 -3.07
CA ALA A 138 -7.11 -17.70 -2.86
C ALA A 138 -7.51 -17.56 -1.38
N PHE A 139 -6.69 -18.05 -0.45
CA PHE A 139 -6.90 -17.90 1.00
C PHE A 139 -6.12 -16.74 1.63
N PHE A 140 -5.68 -15.76 0.85
CA PHE A 140 -4.91 -14.60 1.32
C PHE A 140 -3.66 -14.97 2.11
N ALA A 141 -3.01 -16.08 1.74
CA ALA A 141 -1.73 -16.55 2.27
C ALA A 141 -0.61 -16.47 1.22
N GLY A 142 -0.80 -15.71 0.12
CA GLY A 142 0.17 -15.57 -0.97
C GLY A 142 1.51 -14.98 -0.52
N ASN A 143 1.52 -14.09 0.47
CA ASN A 143 2.73 -13.58 1.08
C ASN A 143 3.52 -14.69 1.82
N TRP A 144 2.84 -15.60 2.52
CA TRP A 144 3.46 -16.74 3.18
C TRP A 144 3.96 -17.78 2.18
N TRP A 145 3.27 -17.96 1.06
CA TRP A 145 3.79 -18.75 -0.05
C TRP A 145 5.15 -18.22 -0.49
N ILE A 146 5.28 -16.90 -0.71
CA ILE A 146 6.55 -16.30 -1.14
C ILE A 146 7.63 -16.45 -0.05
N VAL A 147 7.28 -16.27 1.21
CA VAL A 147 8.20 -16.43 2.35
C VAL A 147 8.80 -17.84 2.41
N PHE A 148 8.03 -18.88 2.14
CA PHE A 148 8.49 -20.27 2.30
C PHE A 148 8.93 -20.93 1.00
N VAL A 149 8.37 -20.54 -0.14
CA VAL A 149 8.59 -21.21 -1.43
C VAL A 149 9.26 -20.30 -2.46
N GLY A 150 8.91 -18.99 -2.47
CA GLY A 150 9.41 -18.02 -3.44
C GLY A 150 8.32 -17.43 -4.32
N PHE A 151 8.71 -16.48 -5.19
CA PHE A 151 7.79 -15.83 -6.10
C PHE A 151 7.24 -16.79 -7.16
N PRO A 152 5.91 -16.83 -7.38
CA PRO A 152 5.35 -17.59 -8.49
C PRO A 152 5.68 -16.92 -9.84
N SER A 153 5.88 -17.74 -10.89
CA SER A 153 6.10 -17.25 -12.26
C SER A 153 4.78 -16.79 -12.90
N SER A 154 4.14 -15.82 -12.33
CA SER A 154 2.84 -15.31 -12.75
C SER A 154 2.63 -13.87 -12.33
N VAL A 155 1.78 -13.16 -13.07
CA VAL A 155 1.36 -11.78 -12.76
C VAL A 155 0.72 -11.60 -11.38
N ILE A 156 0.43 -12.68 -10.64
CA ILE A 156 -0.17 -12.59 -9.30
C ILE A 156 0.85 -12.30 -8.19
N PHE A 157 2.14 -12.40 -8.45
CA PHE A 157 3.17 -12.35 -7.40
C PHE A 157 3.04 -11.11 -6.50
N HIS A 158 2.69 -9.95 -7.05
CA HIS A 158 2.55 -8.70 -6.31
C HIS A 158 1.34 -8.68 -5.36
N LEU A 159 0.36 -9.58 -5.52
CA LEU A 159 -0.81 -9.68 -4.65
C LEU A 159 -0.48 -10.15 -3.21
N TRP A 160 0.79 -10.47 -2.92
CA TRP A 160 1.24 -10.75 -1.55
C TRP A 160 0.88 -9.61 -0.58
N PHE A 161 0.94 -8.38 -1.05
CA PHE A 161 0.56 -7.20 -0.27
C PHE A 161 -0.92 -7.20 0.12
N VAL A 162 -1.81 -7.62 -0.81
CA VAL A 162 -3.26 -7.74 -0.52
C VAL A 162 -3.49 -8.83 0.51
N SER A 163 -2.76 -9.95 0.42
CA SER A 163 -2.84 -11.03 1.41
C SER A 163 -2.53 -10.53 2.82
N LEU A 164 -1.44 -9.79 2.99
CA LEU A 164 -1.07 -9.19 4.28
C LEU A 164 -2.14 -8.21 4.78
N GLN A 165 -2.69 -7.40 3.88
CA GLN A 165 -3.69 -6.41 4.21
C GLN A 165 -5.02 -7.06 4.66
N GLU A 166 -5.44 -8.16 4.02
CA GLU A 166 -6.62 -8.93 4.41
C GLU A 166 -6.43 -9.62 5.77
N GLN A 167 -5.22 -10.11 6.06
CA GLN A 167 -4.88 -10.63 7.39
C GLN A 167 -5.06 -9.55 8.47
N PHE A 168 -4.59 -8.32 8.24
CA PHE A 168 -4.85 -7.21 9.15
C PHE A 168 -6.34 -6.91 9.30
N TYR A 169 -7.11 -6.89 8.22
CA TYR A 169 -8.56 -6.65 8.29
C TYR A 169 -9.33 -7.74 9.00
N LEU A 170 -8.84 -8.98 8.95
CA LEU A 170 -9.46 -10.09 9.65
C LEU A 170 -9.37 -9.95 11.18
N PHE A 171 -8.19 -9.58 11.68
CA PHE A 171 -7.96 -9.57 13.13
C PHE A 171 -8.26 -8.21 13.79
N TRP A 172 -7.97 -7.10 13.10
CA TRP A 172 -7.98 -5.77 13.70
C TRP A 172 -9.35 -5.33 14.26
N PRO A 173 -10.49 -5.48 13.58
CA PRO A 173 -11.79 -5.04 14.10
C PRO A 173 -12.22 -5.78 15.37
N ALA A 174 -11.94 -7.08 15.41
CA ALA A 174 -12.23 -7.90 16.60
C ALA A 174 -11.38 -7.48 17.81
N THR A 175 -10.09 -7.18 17.58
CA THR A 175 -9.15 -6.68 18.58
C THR A 175 -9.61 -5.32 19.12
N MET A 176 -9.93 -4.37 18.23
CA MET A 176 -10.33 -3.01 18.62
C MET A 176 -11.65 -2.95 19.38
N ARG A 177 -12.53 -3.92 19.21
CA ARG A 177 -13.89 -3.91 19.79
C ARG A 177 -13.89 -3.72 21.31
N LYS A 178 -12.89 -4.27 22.00
CA LYS A 178 -12.79 -4.31 23.47
C LYS A 178 -11.77 -3.32 24.04
N LEU A 179 -11.00 -2.62 23.19
CA LEU A 179 -9.88 -1.82 23.65
C LEU A 179 -10.26 -0.33 23.82
N SER A 180 -9.78 0.27 24.91
CA SER A 180 -9.74 1.72 25.08
C SER A 180 -8.71 2.37 24.15
N ALA A 181 -8.67 3.70 24.08
CA ALA A 181 -7.63 4.42 23.33
C ALA A 181 -6.22 4.06 23.84
N GLN A 182 -6.04 3.93 25.16
CA GLN A 182 -4.78 3.48 25.74
C GLN A 182 -4.45 2.04 25.34
N GLY A 183 -5.43 1.14 25.37
CA GLY A 183 -5.25 -0.24 24.91
C GLY A 183 -4.83 -0.32 23.45
N LEU A 184 -5.37 0.54 22.57
CA LEU A 184 -4.93 0.62 21.17
C LEU A 184 -3.48 1.07 21.02
N LEU A 185 -3.04 2.06 21.82
CA LEU A 185 -1.64 2.50 21.84
C LEU A 185 -0.70 1.41 22.39
N THR A 186 -1.12 0.68 23.42
CA THR A 186 -0.37 -0.47 23.96
C THR A 186 -0.22 -1.56 22.90
N VAL A 187 -1.29 -1.91 22.17
CA VAL A 187 -1.21 -2.86 21.05
C VAL A 187 -0.27 -2.35 19.96
N ALA A 188 -0.34 -1.07 19.59
CA ALA A 188 0.57 -0.48 18.61
C ALA A 188 2.05 -0.60 19.05
N ALA A 189 2.35 -0.33 20.33
CA ALA A 189 3.68 -0.54 20.88
C ALA A 189 4.11 -2.01 20.82
N GLY A 190 3.19 -2.94 21.13
CA GLY A 190 3.44 -4.38 20.99
C GLY A 190 3.73 -4.79 19.55
N LEU A 191 3.00 -4.24 18.56
CA LEU A 191 3.25 -4.48 17.14
C LEU A 191 4.64 -3.99 16.71
N LEU A 192 5.10 -2.83 17.19
CA LEU A 192 6.46 -2.33 16.96
C LEU A 192 7.53 -3.26 17.54
N ALA A 193 7.31 -3.75 18.77
CA ALA A 193 8.21 -4.69 19.41
C ALA A 193 8.28 -6.01 18.62
N VAL A 194 7.14 -6.57 18.23
CA VAL A 194 7.06 -7.80 17.41
C VAL A 194 7.78 -7.61 16.08
N ALA A 195 7.55 -6.50 15.37
CA ALA A 195 8.22 -6.19 14.11
C ALA A 195 9.75 -6.17 14.29
N THR A 196 10.23 -5.53 15.35
CA THR A 196 11.65 -5.42 15.64
C THR A 196 12.27 -6.78 15.96
N LEU A 197 11.62 -7.59 16.81
CA LEU A 197 12.08 -8.93 17.18
C LEU A 197 12.12 -9.89 15.99
N VAL A 198 11.07 -9.88 15.16
CA VAL A 198 11.01 -10.73 13.96
C VAL A 198 12.08 -10.32 12.95
N ARG A 199 12.27 -9.02 12.71
CA ARG A 199 13.35 -8.52 11.85
C ARG A 199 14.73 -8.92 12.36
N TRP A 200 14.97 -8.75 13.64
CA TRP A 200 16.23 -9.18 14.27
C TRP A 200 16.47 -10.68 14.03
N TYR A 201 15.47 -11.51 14.33
CA TYR A 201 15.57 -12.96 14.15
C TYR A 201 15.84 -13.34 12.68
N LEU A 202 15.03 -12.85 11.74
CA LEU A 202 15.18 -13.18 10.32
C LEU A 202 16.54 -12.70 9.75
N ALA A 203 16.98 -11.52 10.13
CA ALA A 203 18.27 -10.98 9.69
C ALA A 203 19.46 -11.74 10.30
N SER A 204 19.35 -12.20 11.57
CA SER A 204 20.39 -13.02 12.19
C SER A 204 20.54 -14.41 11.57
N GLN A 205 19.49 -14.90 10.92
CA GLN A 205 19.51 -16.16 10.15
C GLN A 205 20.03 -15.99 8.71
N HIS A 206 20.54 -14.81 8.33
CA HIS A 206 20.95 -14.49 6.96
C HIS A 206 19.90 -14.87 5.90
N THR A 207 18.63 -14.62 6.22
CA THR A 207 17.48 -14.96 5.38
C THR A 207 17.46 -14.08 4.13
N TRP A 208 16.99 -14.63 3.00
CA TRP A 208 16.83 -13.91 1.73
C TRP A 208 15.90 -12.69 1.86
N GLU A 209 16.18 -11.64 1.10
CA GLU A 209 15.40 -10.40 1.11
C GLU A 209 13.89 -10.66 0.97
N SER A 210 13.48 -11.49 0.02
CA SER A 210 12.06 -11.80 -0.23
C SER A 210 11.33 -12.41 0.97
N ARG A 211 12.03 -13.23 1.78
CA ARG A 211 11.47 -13.80 3.02
C ARG A 211 11.26 -12.75 4.11
N ILE A 212 12.09 -11.73 4.15
CA ILE A 212 11.91 -10.59 5.05
C ILE A 212 10.84 -9.68 4.50
N TRP A 213 10.93 -9.28 3.21
CA TRP A 213 10.04 -8.32 2.58
C TRP A 213 8.57 -8.76 2.53
N CYS A 214 8.29 -10.03 2.23
CA CYS A 214 6.91 -10.51 2.15
C CYS A 214 6.33 -10.99 3.49
N ASN A 215 7.10 -10.94 4.58
CA ASN A 215 6.66 -11.39 5.90
C ASN A 215 5.71 -10.36 6.54
N THR A 216 4.53 -10.81 6.98
CA THR A 216 3.50 -9.97 7.61
C THR A 216 4.04 -9.18 8.80
N PHE A 217 4.84 -9.82 9.66
CA PHE A 217 5.31 -9.22 10.91
C PHE A 217 6.36 -8.13 10.69
N VAL A 218 7.04 -8.14 9.55
CA VAL A 218 8.09 -7.15 9.23
C VAL A 218 7.51 -5.75 8.95
N HIS A 219 6.25 -5.67 8.49
CA HIS A 219 5.59 -4.40 8.13
C HIS A 219 4.66 -3.84 9.22
N LEU A 220 4.69 -4.41 10.42
CA LEU A 220 3.80 -3.98 11.50
C LEU A 220 4.06 -2.55 12.00
N ASP A 221 5.24 -1.96 11.75
CA ASP A 221 5.51 -0.55 12.09
C ASP A 221 4.57 0.41 11.35
N ALA A 222 4.43 0.29 10.04
CA ALA A 222 3.54 1.16 9.28
C ALA A 222 2.08 1.00 9.73
N ILE A 223 1.67 -0.24 10.05
CA ILE A 223 0.35 -0.54 10.62
C ILE A 223 0.21 0.11 12.01
N ALA A 224 1.19 -0.06 12.89
CA ALA A 224 1.19 0.50 14.23
C ALA A 224 1.12 2.04 14.21
N PHE A 225 1.91 2.69 13.35
CA PHE A 225 1.86 4.14 13.20
C PHE A 225 0.52 4.63 12.67
N GLY A 226 -0.14 3.91 11.75
CA GLY A 226 -1.48 4.24 11.29
C GLY A 226 -2.52 4.18 12.43
N ILE A 227 -2.41 3.18 13.33
CA ILE A 227 -3.24 3.07 14.52
C ILE A 227 -2.98 4.26 15.47
N VAL A 228 -1.71 4.56 15.75
CA VAL A 228 -1.31 5.69 16.60
C VAL A 228 -1.86 6.99 16.05
N LEU A 229 -1.70 7.25 14.75
CA LEU A 229 -2.23 8.45 14.10
C LEU A 229 -3.75 8.55 14.21
N ALA A 230 -4.48 7.44 14.05
CA ALA A 230 -5.94 7.44 14.19
C ALA A 230 -6.37 7.79 15.62
N VAL A 231 -5.66 7.28 16.62
CA VAL A 231 -5.95 7.59 18.04
C VAL A 231 -5.60 9.04 18.37
N LEU A 232 -4.41 9.50 17.99
CA LEU A 232 -3.91 10.83 18.37
C LEU A 232 -4.59 11.97 17.61
N LEU A 233 -4.85 11.80 16.31
CA LEU A 233 -5.49 12.84 15.51
C LEU A 233 -6.99 12.92 15.73
N GLY A 234 -7.63 11.84 16.16
CA GLY A 234 -9.08 11.84 16.38
C GLY A 234 -9.90 12.20 15.13
N GLY A 235 -9.33 11.99 13.94
CA GLY A 235 -9.92 12.37 12.65
C GLY A 235 -9.79 13.85 12.32
N GLN A 236 -8.99 14.61 13.07
CA GLN A 236 -8.68 16.01 12.78
C GLN A 236 -7.33 16.12 12.08
N ALA A 237 -7.24 17.03 11.12
CA ALA A 237 -5.97 17.34 10.48
C ALA A 237 -5.14 18.31 11.34
N PRO A 238 -3.83 18.07 11.50
CA PRO A 238 -2.97 18.97 12.28
C PRO A 238 -2.84 20.33 11.58
N ARG A 239 -2.81 21.41 12.39
CA ARG A 239 -2.62 22.78 11.91
C ARG A 239 -1.13 23.03 11.63
N LEU A 240 -0.67 22.64 10.45
CA LEU A 240 0.71 22.82 10.00
C LEU A 240 0.81 23.93 8.98
N THR A 241 1.87 24.76 9.07
CA THR A 241 2.18 25.78 8.06
C THR A 241 2.67 25.11 6.77
N ALA A 242 2.68 25.84 5.66
CA ALA A 242 3.21 25.33 4.39
C ALA A 242 4.68 24.87 4.50
N LEU A 243 5.50 25.60 5.27
CA LEU A 243 6.89 25.25 5.53
C LEU A 243 7.02 23.90 6.28
N HIS A 244 6.25 23.72 7.36
CA HIS A 244 6.25 22.44 8.08
C HIS A 244 5.82 21.27 7.18
N ARG A 245 4.81 21.47 6.32
CA ARG A 245 4.37 20.45 5.36
C ARG A 245 5.45 20.12 4.33
N ALA A 246 6.11 21.16 3.78
CA ALA A 246 7.22 20.96 2.85
C ALA A 246 8.38 20.20 3.50
N ALA A 247 8.77 20.59 4.71
CA ALA A 247 9.81 19.90 5.47
C ALA A 247 9.47 18.43 5.76
N LEU A 248 8.23 18.15 6.17
CA LEU A 248 7.75 16.78 6.40
C LEU A 248 7.72 15.96 5.09
N LEU A 249 7.30 16.54 3.97
CA LEU A 249 7.28 15.87 2.68
C LEU A 249 8.70 15.54 2.21
N ILE A 250 9.60 16.52 2.24
CA ILE A 250 11.01 16.33 1.87
C ILE A 250 11.67 15.31 2.79
N GLY A 251 11.53 15.46 4.11
CA GLY A 251 12.07 14.52 5.08
C GLY A 251 11.54 13.10 4.90
N GLY A 252 10.23 12.97 4.63
CA GLY A 252 9.60 11.67 4.37
C GLY A 252 10.11 11.01 3.09
N LEU A 253 10.25 11.74 1.99
CA LEU A 253 10.85 11.23 0.75
C LEU A 253 12.32 10.86 0.94
N THR A 254 13.08 11.69 1.68
CA THR A 254 14.46 11.38 2.05
C THR A 254 14.57 10.08 2.84
N CYS A 255 13.68 9.86 3.83
CA CYS A 255 13.64 8.60 4.57
C CYS A 255 13.38 7.39 3.66
N MET A 256 12.50 7.50 2.67
CA MET A 256 12.24 6.42 1.71
C MET A 256 13.47 6.10 0.85
N VAL A 257 14.16 7.13 0.36
CA VAL A 257 15.41 6.97 -0.39
C VAL A 257 16.49 6.37 0.51
N LEU A 258 16.68 6.85 1.74
CA LEU A 258 17.64 6.29 2.69
C LEU A 258 17.38 4.82 3.00
N ALA A 259 16.11 4.43 3.20
CA ALA A 259 15.73 3.05 3.48
C ALA A 259 16.18 2.10 2.35
N THR A 260 16.09 2.51 1.10
CA THR A 260 16.41 1.66 -0.05
C THR A 260 17.83 1.83 -0.56
N SER A 261 18.41 3.04 -0.56
CA SER A 261 19.72 3.29 -1.12
C SER A 261 20.86 3.13 -0.10
N TYR A 262 20.67 3.57 1.15
CA TYR A 262 21.65 3.46 2.22
C TYR A 262 21.48 2.17 3.02
N PHE A 263 20.28 1.92 3.57
CA PHE A 263 20.00 0.70 4.33
C PHE A 263 19.77 -0.53 3.43
N ARG A 264 19.52 -0.33 2.13
CA ARG A 264 19.39 -1.39 1.12
C ARG A 264 18.40 -2.50 1.49
N ILE A 265 17.28 -2.16 2.15
CA ILE A 265 16.31 -3.14 2.67
C ILE A 265 15.61 -3.99 1.59
N LYS A 266 15.83 -3.66 0.30
CA LYS A 266 15.33 -4.40 -0.87
C LYS A 266 16.44 -5.10 -1.65
N PHE A 267 17.65 -5.19 -1.13
CA PHE A 267 18.79 -5.73 -1.86
C PHE A 267 19.65 -6.63 -0.97
N ASP A 268 19.92 -7.83 -1.43
CA ASP A 268 20.86 -8.73 -0.79
C ASP A 268 22.33 -8.26 -1.02
N PRO A 269 23.24 -8.56 -0.11
CA PRO A 269 23.04 -9.18 1.19
C PRO A 269 22.49 -8.21 2.25
N LEU A 270 21.54 -8.69 3.03
CA LEU A 270 20.99 -7.93 4.16
C LEU A 270 21.82 -8.14 5.43
N THR A 271 22.15 -7.04 6.13
CA THR A 271 22.74 -7.10 7.47
C THR A 271 21.69 -6.78 8.53
N THR A 272 21.87 -7.29 9.74
CA THR A 272 20.94 -7.08 10.85
C THR A 272 20.69 -5.58 11.11
N SER A 273 21.74 -4.75 11.12
CA SER A 273 21.63 -3.32 11.33
C SER A 273 20.82 -2.62 10.22
N ARG A 274 21.01 -3.00 8.96
CA ARG A 274 20.26 -2.45 7.84
C ARG A 274 18.77 -2.76 7.95
N VAL A 275 18.42 -3.99 8.29
CA VAL A 275 17.02 -4.41 8.46
C VAL A 275 16.39 -3.72 9.65
N LEU A 276 17.08 -3.68 10.82
CA LEU A 276 16.54 -3.06 12.03
C LEU A 276 16.33 -1.56 11.92
N LEU A 277 17.15 -0.85 11.17
CA LEU A 277 17.05 0.61 11.02
C LEU A 277 16.27 1.03 9.78
N GLY A 278 16.41 0.32 8.67
CA GLY A 278 15.84 0.72 7.39
C GLY A 278 14.31 0.65 7.34
N TYR A 279 13.70 -0.38 7.91
CA TYR A 279 12.24 -0.50 7.97
C TYR A 279 11.57 0.59 8.84
N PRO A 280 12.02 0.86 10.09
CA PRO A 280 11.50 1.99 10.87
C PRO A 280 11.70 3.34 10.16
N VAL A 281 12.85 3.57 9.53
CA VAL A 281 13.09 4.81 8.75
C VAL A 281 12.06 4.94 7.63
N ALA A 282 11.77 3.87 6.87
CA ALA A 282 10.74 3.87 5.84
C ALA A 282 9.34 4.15 6.43
N ALA A 283 9.00 3.54 7.56
CA ALA A 283 7.71 3.74 8.21
C ALA A 283 7.56 5.17 8.75
N LEU A 284 8.61 5.75 9.34
CA LEU A 284 8.63 7.17 9.75
C LEU A 284 8.53 8.11 8.54
N GLY A 285 9.16 7.75 7.41
CA GLY A 285 8.98 8.43 6.15
C GLY A 285 7.51 8.47 5.70
N ALA A 286 6.81 7.34 5.81
CA ALA A 286 5.38 7.26 5.51
C ALA A 286 4.54 8.12 6.46
N VAL A 287 4.86 8.16 7.76
CA VAL A 287 4.21 9.06 8.74
C VAL A 287 4.41 10.52 8.34
N ALA A 288 5.63 10.92 8.01
CA ALA A 288 5.94 12.30 7.63
C ALA A 288 5.17 12.73 6.38
N ILE A 289 5.13 11.89 5.34
CA ILE A 289 4.37 12.15 4.11
C ILE A 289 2.85 12.22 4.40
N PHE A 290 2.33 11.33 5.24
CA PHE A 290 0.92 11.36 5.64
C PHE A 290 0.58 12.69 6.34
N LEU A 291 1.38 13.11 7.33
CA LEU A 291 1.17 14.38 8.06
C LEU A 291 1.32 15.60 7.16
N ALA A 292 2.23 15.56 6.18
CA ALA A 292 2.37 16.62 5.18
C ALA A 292 1.11 16.75 4.31
N THR A 293 0.42 15.64 4.04
CA THR A 293 -0.69 15.57 3.07
C THR A 293 -2.04 15.86 3.71
N ILE A 294 -2.33 15.32 4.90
CA ILE A 294 -3.64 15.47 5.54
C ILE A 294 -3.92 16.94 5.87
N ARG A 295 -5.09 17.46 5.45
CA ARG A 295 -5.49 18.87 5.61
C ARG A 295 -6.90 18.96 6.18
N PRO A 296 -7.26 20.09 6.87
CA PRO A 296 -8.66 20.41 7.14
C PRO A 296 -9.41 20.45 5.80
N ALA A 297 -10.65 19.94 5.81
CA ALA A 297 -11.48 19.69 4.62
C ALA A 297 -11.28 20.72 3.50
N ALA A 298 -10.67 20.30 2.40
CA ALA A 298 -10.36 21.13 1.26
C ALA A 298 -11.18 20.67 0.03
N THR A 299 -11.52 21.64 -0.81
CA THR A 299 -12.36 21.51 -2.02
C THR A 299 -11.59 20.83 -3.18
N LEU A 300 -11.07 19.62 -2.99
CA LEU A 300 -10.37 18.87 -4.04
C LEU A 300 -11.28 17.98 -4.90
N ASN A 301 -12.60 18.11 -4.78
CA ASN A 301 -13.56 17.14 -5.35
C ASN A 301 -13.51 16.95 -6.88
N ARG A 302 -12.90 17.86 -7.63
CA ARG A 302 -12.75 17.77 -9.11
C ARG A 302 -11.32 17.47 -9.58
N ASN A 303 -10.40 17.14 -8.68
CA ASN A 303 -9.02 16.83 -9.05
C ASN A 303 -8.94 15.41 -9.66
N PRO A 304 -8.36 15.23 -10.87
CA PRO A 304 -8.22 13.92 -11.50
C PRO A 304 -7.44 12.92 -10.66
N PHE A 305 -6.49 13.38 -9.84
CA PHE A 305 -5.75 12.52 -8.91
C PHE A 305 -6.63 11.93 -7.80
N VAL A 306 -7.72 12.59 -7.42
CA VAL A 306 -8.72 12.03 -6.50
C VAL A 306 -9.43 10.85 -7.16
N TYR A 307 -9.76 10.95 -8.45
CA TYR A 307 -10.35 9.84 -9.20
C TYR A 307 -9.37 8.66 -9.28
N LEU A 308 -8.12 8.90 -9.66
CA LEU A 308 -7.08 7.87 -9.70
C LEU A 308 -6.88 7.21 -8.32
N GLY A 309 -6.96 7.98 -7.24
CA GLY A 309 -6.94 7.45 -5.87
C GLY A 309 -8.15 6.57 -5.54
N ARG A 310 -9.34 6.89 -6.08
CA ARG A 310 -10.54 6.05 -5.91
C ARG A 310 -10.39 4.68 -6.57
N ILE A 311 -9.78 4.63 -7.75
CA ILE A 311 -9.51 3.39 -8.49
C ILE A 311 -8.15 2.77 -8.16
N SER A 312 -7.43 3.27 -7.14
CA SER A 312 -6.05 2.85 -6.84
C SER A 312 -5.90 1.36 -6.54
N PHE A 313 -6.95 0.69 -6.07
CA PHE A 313 -6.94 -0.75 -5.90
C PHE A 313 -6.87 -1.47 -7.25
N GLY A 314 -7.68 -1.06 -8.21
CA GLY A 314 -7.61 -1.58 -9.59
C GLY A 314 -6.26 -1.25 -10.25
N LEU A 315 -5.75 -0.03 -10.07
CA LEU A 315 -4.43 0.34 -10.55
C LEU A 315 -3.36 -0.60 -10.00
N TYR A 316 -3.40 -0.89 -8.69
CA TYR A 316 -2.47 -1.82 -8.05
C TYR A 316 -2.62 -3.26 -8.59
N VAL A 317 -3.83 -3.74 -8.79
CA VAL A 317 -4.07 -5.11 -9.28
C VAL A 317 -3.58 -5.29 -10.72
N PHE A 318 -3.78 -4.30 -11.60
CA PHE A 318 -3.51 -4.44 -13.03
C PHE A 318 -2.13 -3.96 -13.49
N HIS A 319 -1.30 -3.31 -12.63
CA HIS A 319 -0.08 -2.67 -13.12
C HIS A 319 0.97 -3.65 -13.70
N ILE A 320 1.13 -4.83 -13.11
CA ILE A 320 2.04 -5.84 -13.63
C ILE A 320 1.55 -6.36 -14.98
N LEU A 321 0.24 -6.56 -15.12
CA LEU A 321 -0.36 -6.94 -16.40
C LEU A 321 -0.19 -5.83 -17.45
N GLY A 322 -0.40 -4.57 -17.07
CA GLY A 322 -0.18 -3.42 -17.95
C GLY A 322 1.26 -3.31 -18.44
N LEU A 323 2.24 -3.48 -17.55
CA LEU A 323 3.66 -3.51 -17.90
C LEU A 323 3.97 -4.70 -18.81
N MET A 324 3.49 -5.90 -18.50
CA MET A 324 3.69 -7.08 -19.33
C MET A 324 3.13 -6.88 -20.75
N ILE A 325 1.92 -6.34 -20.90
CA ILE A 325 1.33 -6.07 -22.23
C ILE A 325 2.16 -5.03 -22.99
N SER A 326 2.63 -3.97 -22.31
CA SER A 326 3.46 -2.95 -22.97
C SER A 326 4.81 -3.52 -23.43
N ASP A 327 5.40 -4.44 -22.68
CA ASP A 327 6.63 -5.14 -23.05
C ASP A 327 6.43 -5.95 -24.33
N TYR A 328 5.32 -6.66 -24.46
CA TYR A 328 4.97 -7.37 -25.70
C TYR A 328 4.68 -6.44 -26.87
N ALA A 329 3.94 -5.33 -26.63
CA ALA A 329 3.51 -4.41 -27.68
C ALA A 329 4.66 -3.58 -28.26
N VAL A 330 5.66 -3.20 -27.46
CA VAL A 330 6.77 -2.33 -27.86
C VAL A 330 8.03 -3.13 -28.25
N GLN A 331 7.92 -4.47 -28.30
CA GLN A 331 9.04 -5.39 -28.65
C GLN A 331 10.36 -5.03 -27.94
N HIS A 332 10.60 -5.61 -26.83
CA HIS A 332 11.81 -5.79 -25.97
C HIS A 332 13.14 -5.04 -26.30
N GLN A 333 13.20 -4.13 -27.27
CA GLN A 333 14.41 -3.42 -27.66
C GLN A 333 14.46 -2.02 -27.05
N ASP A 334 14.75 -1.94 -25.75
CA ASP A 334 15.10 -0.68 -25.10
C ASP A 334 16.49 -0.18 -25.56
N SER A 335 16.58 0.21 -26.83
CA SER A 335 17.80 0.73 -27.40
C SER A 335 18.07 2.20 -27.05
N SER A 336 17.08 2.88 -26.42
CA SER A 336 17.19 4.27 -25.98
C SER A 336 16.27 4.57 -24.80
N LEU A 337 16.68 5.58 -23.99
CA LEU A 337 15.87 6.07 -22.88
C LEU A 337 14.46 6.50 -23.34
N GLY A 338 14.33 7.13 -24.49
CA GLY A 338 13.06 7.58 -25.03
C GLY A 338 12.09 6.42 -25.29
N ARG A 339 12.56 5.32 -25.87
CA ARG A 339 11.74 4.12 -26.12
C ARG A 339 11.36 3.43 -24.81
N TYR A 340 12.27 3.33 -23.88
CA TYR A 340 12.02 2.80 -22.53
C TYR A 340 10.93 3.60 -21.80
N LEU A 341 11.02 4.95 -21.80
CA LEU A 341 10.02 5.81 -21.17
C LEU A 341 8.67 5.70 -21.88
N PHE A 342 8.65 5.60 -23.22
CA PHE A 342 7.42 5.40 -24.00
C PHE A 342 6.76 4.07 -23.63
N ARG A 343 7.50 2.98 -23.54
CA ARG A 343 7.00 1.67 -23.11
C ARG A 343 6.33 1.77 -21.73
N ASN A 344 6.99 2.39 -20.76
CA ASN A 344 6.44 2.56 -19.42
C ASN A 344 5.19 3.45 -19.41
N ALA A 345 5.14 4.49 -20.24
CA ALA A 345 3.96 5.34 -20.40
C ALA A 345 2.77 4.55 -20.99
N VAL A 346 3.01 3.69 -21.99
CA VAL A 346 2.01 2.78 -22.54
C VAL A 346 1.51 1.80 -21.46
N GLY A 347 2.42 1.18 -20.70
CA GLY A 347 2.06 0.28 -19.59
C GLY A 347 1.21 0.97 -18.53
N PHE A 348 1.55 2.22 -18.20
CA PHE A 348 0.76 3.04 -17.27
C PHE A 348 -0.63 3.36 -17.82
N ALA A 349 -0.73 3.75 -19.09
CA ALA A 349 -2.02 4.02 -19.75
C ALA A 349 -2.92 2.78 -19.80
N ILE A 350 -2.37 1.61 -20.14
CA ILE A 350 -3.07 0.32 -20.12
C ILE A 350 -3.57 0.00 -18.71
N THR A 351 -2.72 0.22 -17.69
CA THR A 351 -3.08 0.02 -16.27
C THR A 351 -4.28 0.88 -15.88
N ILE A 352 -4.27 2.17 -16.25
CA ILE A 352 -5.39 3.08 -15.99
C ILE A 352 -6.66 2.61 -16.72
N ALA A 353 -6.55 2.20 -17.98
CA ALA A 353 -7.69 1.72 -18.75
C ALA A 353 -8.34 0.50 -18.10
N PHE A 354 -7.56 -0.53 -17.75
CA PHE A 354 -8.09 -1.71 -17.06
C PHE A 354 -8.69 -1.39 -15.69
N ALA A 355 -8.03 -0.54 -14.91
CA ALA A 355 -8.55 -0.12 -13.61
C ALA A 355 -9.87 0.66 -13.74
N ALA A 356 -9.98 1.56 -14.71
CA ALA A 356 -11.19 2.34 -14.94
C ALA A 356 -12.36 1.46 -15.44
N VAL A 357 -12.10 0.54 -16.37
CA VAL A 357 -13.09 -0.43 -16.87
C VAL A 357 -13.55 -1.34 -15.75
N SER A 358 -12.61 -1.92 -15.00
CA SER A 358 -12.91 -2.78 -13.84
C SER A 358 -13.72 -2.02 -12.78
N TYR A 359 -13.33 -0.80 -12.46
CA TYR A 359 -14.04 0.03 -11.48
C TYR A 359 -15.48 0.26 -11.89
N ARG A 360 -15.72 0.61 -13.17
CA ARG A 360 -17.07 0.91 -13.68
C ARG A 360 -17.97 -0.33 -13.72
N TRP A 361 -17.46 -1.48 -14.14
CA TRP A 361 -18.28 -2.62 -14.53
C TRP A 361 -18.25 -3.76 -13.51
N LEU A 362 -17.11 -3.95 -12.83
CA LEU A 362 -16.96 -5.01 -11.84
C LEU A 362 -17.09 -4.49 -10.40
N GLU A 363 -16.41 -3.38 -10.05
CA GLU A 363 -16.38 -2.93 -8.66
C GLU A 363 -17.59 -2.09 -8.26
N SER A 364 -18.06 -1.19 -9.14
CA SER A 364 -19.14 -0.22 -8.85
C SER A 364 -20.44 -0.85 -8.34
N PRO A 365 -20.95 -1.97 -8.89
CA PRO A 365 -22.15 -2.61 -8.37
C PRO A 365 -22.00 -3.05 -6.92
N PHE A 366 -20.85 -3.66 -6.58
CA PHE A 366 -20.55 -4.11 -5.23
C PHE A 366 -20.30 -2.94 -4.28
N LEU A 367 -19.69 -1.85 -4.74
CA LEU A 367 -19.50 -0.64 -3.96
C LEU A 367 -20.83 0.06 -3.63
N THR A 368 -21.80 0.01 -4.54
CA THR A 368 -23.16 0.51 -4.28
C THR A 368 -23.86 -0.36 -3.23
N LEU A 369 -23.77 -1.68 -3.36
CA LEU A 369 -24.31 -2.60 -2.35
C LEU A 369 -23.64 -2.41 -0.98
N LYS A 370 -22.34 -2.15 -0.93
CA LYS A 370 -21.57 -1.86 0.29
C LYS A 370 -22.16 -0.69 1.09
N GLN A 371 -22.75 0.31 0.43
CA GLN A 371 -23.32 1.49 1.12
C GLN A 371 -24.45 1.11 2.08
N ARG A 372 -25.21 0.05 1.79
CA ARG A 372 -26.27 -0.47 2.67
C ARG A 372 -25.76 -0.94 4.05
N PHE A 373 -24.49 -1.27 4.14
CA PHE A 373 -23.82 -1.71 5.37
C PHE A 373 -22.94 -0.62 6.00
N SER A 374 -22.99 0.63 5.51
CA SER A 374 -22.12 1.71 5.97
C SER A 374 -22.80 2.52 7.05
N HIS A 375 -22.24 2.50 8.26
CA HIS A 375 -22.73 3.30 9.41
C HIS A 375 -22.04 4.67 9.50
N VAL A 376 -20.88 4.81 8.86
CA VAL A 376 -20.14 6.07 8.74
C VAL A 376 -20.06 6.41 7.26
N LEU A 377 -20.59 7.57 6.87
CA LEU A 377 -20.52 8.04 5.48
C LEU A 377 -19.09 8.51 5.19
N SER A 378 -18.40 7.77 4.34
CA SER A 378 -16.98 8.01 4.03
C SER A 378 -16.73 8.67 2.67
N ARG A 379 -17.75 8.88 1.84
CA ARG A 379 -17.63 9.55 0.52
C ARG A 379 -18.93 10.22 0.14
N PRO A 380 -18.89 11.35 -0.63
CA PRO A 380 -20.08 11.84 -1.33
C PRO A 380 -20.61 10.70 -2.22
N GLY A 381 -21.93 10.49 -2.25
CA GLY A 381 -22.56 9.63 -3.22
C GLY A 381 -22.15 10.14 -4.61
N GLY A 382 -21.53 9.28 -5.42
CA GLY A 382 -21.31 9.54 -6.84
C GLY A 382 -22.58 9.23 -7.60
#